data_3387c2196ddfd28b897ac279405e8cbe
#
_entry.id   3387c2196ddfd28b897ac279405e8cbe
#
_cell.length_a   1.000
_cell.length_b   1.000
_cell.length_c   1.000
_cell.angle_alpha   90.00
_cell.angle_beta   90.00
_cell.angle_gamma   90.00
#
_symmetry.space_group_name_H-M   'P 1'
#
loop_
_entity.id
_entity.type
_entity.pdbx_description
1 polymer ?
#
loop_
_entity_poly.entity_id
_entity_poly.type
_entity_poly.pdbx_seq_one_letter_code
_entity_poly.pdbx_strand_id
1 'polypeptide(L)'
;MKSARLQYANALADIALEQGAAAPVMQQLGDFTAAYSSSAELRNFFDSPAASKERKRGVAEKISARLGASKIVRNFLFVVIDHQRTRELPEILATFQDVLRERQGIAEVEVFSAMALSDAQKKDLEQTLQRVTGKKIAAKFSLDAKLLGGVLVRVGDTIYDGSLRNRLNGLRERLAAESS
;
A
#
# COMPACT_ATOMS: atom_id res chain seq x y z
N MET A 1 7.08 17.70 -2.60
CA MET A 1 6.94 16.86 -1.39
C MET A 1 6.79 15.37 -1.68
N LYS A 2 6.02 14.93 -2.70
CA LYS A 2 5.94 13.50 -3.09
C LYS A 2 7.31 12.86 -3.42
N SER A 3 8.24 13.60 -4.04
CA SER A 3 9.56 13.10 -4.42
C SER A 3 10.43 12.68 -3.22
N ALA A 4 10.41 13.41 -2.12
CA ALA A 4 11.21 13.07 -0.96
C ALA A 4 10.72 11.81 -0.23
N ARG A 5 9.40 11.66 -0.04
CA ARG A 5 8.81 10.45 0.57
C ARG A 5 9.17 9.21 -0.23
N LEU A 6 9.12 9.31 -1.56
CA LEU A 6 9.51 8.24 -2.46
C LEU A 6 11.00 7.88 -2.33
N GLN A 7 11.87 8.86 -2.14
CA GLN A 7 13.29 8.60 -1.92
C GLN A 7 13.55 7.84 -0.62
N TYR A 8 12.90 8.24 0.49
CA TYR A 8 12.99 7.50 1.76
C TYR A 8 12.45 6.07 1.64
N ALA A 9 11.29 5.92 1.00
CA ALA A 9 10.67 4.61 0.77
C ALA A 9 11.53 3.70 -0.09
N ASN A 10 12.11 4.22 -1.18
CA ASN A 10 13.02 3.47 -2.05
C ASN A 10 14.29 3.03 -1.31
N ALA A 11 14.96 3.96 -0.60
CA ALA A 11 16.18 3.65 0.14
C ALA A 11 15.93 2.56 1.21
N LEU A 12 14.81 2.64 1.93
CA LEU A 12 14.45 1.62 2.90
C LEU A 12 14.13 0.28 2.23
N ALA A 13 13.44 0.30 1.08
CA ALA A 13 13.10 -0.90 0.33
C ALA A 13 14.34 -1.61 -0.22
N ASP A 14 15.34 -0.85 -0.72
CA ASP A 14 16.62 -1.39 -1.17
C ASP A 14 17.26 -2.21 -0.04
N ILE A 15 17.48 -1.60 1.12
CA ILE A 15 18.14 -2.23 2.26
C ILE A 15 17.31 -3.43 2.79
N ALA A 16 15.99 -3.27 2.87
CA ALA A 16 15.10 -4.32 3.40
C ALA A 16 15.05 -5.55 2.49
N LEU A 17 15.08 -5.37 1.17
CA LEU A 17 15.09 -6.46 0.19
C LEU A 17 16.46 -7.13 0.10
N GLU A 18 17.55 -6.36 0.09
CA GLU A 18 18.92 -6.89 0.09
C GLU A 18 19.19 -7.80 1.31
N GLN A 19 18.60 -7.46 2.47
CA GLN A 19 18.76 -8.24 3.69
C GLN A 19 17.68 -9.30 3.89
N GLY A 20 16.74 -9.46 2.94
CA GLY A 20 15.61 -10.38 3.08
C GLY A 20 14.68 -10.06 4.25
N ALA A 21 14.69 -8.81 4.72
CA ALA A 21 14.01 -8.37 5.94
C ALA A 21 12.78 -7.48 5.66
N ALA A 22 12.22 -7.52 4.44
CA ALA A 22 11.14 -6.63 4.03
C ALA A 22 9.90 -6.73 4.94
N ALA A 23 9.46 -7.94 5.27
CA ALA A 23 8.28 -8.14 6.12
C ALA A 23 8.52 -7.65 7.57
N PRO A 24 9.60 -8.04 8.29
CA PRO A 24 9.84 -7.52 9.62
C PRO A 24 10.08 -6.01 9.65
N VAL A 25 10.76 -5.43 8.66
CA VAL A 25 10.98 -3.98 8.58
C VAL A 25 9.64 -3.24 8.41
N MET A 26 8.75 -3.75 7.55
CA MET A 26 7.42 -3.20 7.35
C MET A 26 6.62 -3.20 8.66
N GLN A 27 6.59 -4.32 9.36
CA GLN A 27 5.87 -4.45 10.62
C GLN A 27 6.43 -3.50 11.69
N GLN A 28 7.74 -3.54 11.93
CA GLN A 28 8.41 -2.73 12.95
C GLN A 28 8.26 -1.22 12.71
N LEU A 29 8.35 -0.78 11.45
CA LEU A 29 8.09 0.62 11.09
C LEU A 29 6.62 0.97 11.30
N GLY A 30 5.70 0.05 10.99
CA GLY A 30 4.28 0.18 11.26
C GLY A 30 3.98 0.36 12.74
N ASP A 31 4.56 -0.49 13.60
CA ASP A 31 4.40 -0.43 15.06
C ASP A 31 4.90 0.89 15.65
N PHE A 32 6.07 1.36 15.19
CA PHE A 32 6.58 2.68 15.59
C PHE A 32 5.66 3.82 15.12
N THR A 33 5.22 3.77 13.87
CA THR A 33 4.31 4.77 13.30
C THR A 33 2.97 4.81 14.03
N ALA A 34 2.44 3.65 14.41
CA ALA A 34 1.22 3.54 15.21
C ALA A 34 1.40 4.14 16.61
N ALA A 35 2.51 3.84 17.27
CA ALA A 35 2.85 4.42 18.59
C ALA A 35 2.97 5.95 18.50
N TYR A 36 3.65 6.47 17.47
CA TYR A 36 3.76 7.91 17.20
C TYR A 36 2.38 8.53 16.95
N SER A 37 1.55 7.91 16.12
CA SER A 37 0.23 8.46 15.73
C SER A 37 -0.79 8.42 16.87
N SER A 38 -0.71 7.44 17.75
CA SER A 38 -1.65 7.29 18.88
C SER A 38 -1.37 8.24 20.05
N SER A 39 -0.12 8.69 20.21
CA SER A 39 0.28 9.56 21.34
C SER A 39 0.45 11.01 20.91
N ALA A 40 -0.41 11.91 21.41
CA ALA A 40 -0.27 13.35 21.24
C ALA A 40 1.05 13.87 21.82
N GLU A 41 1.50 13.31 22.94
CA GLU A 41 2.75 13.70 23.59
C GLU A 41 3.95 13.38 22.71
N LEU A 42 3.99 12.20 22.10
CA LEU A 42 5.05 11.81 21.17
C LEU A 42 5.06 12.71 19.93
N ARG A 43 3.90 12.96 19.35
CA ARG A 43 3.81 13.89 18.20
C ARG A 43 4.34 15.27 18.57
N ASN A 44 3.85 15.85 19.66
CA ASN A 44 4.28 17.17 20.11
C ASN A 44 5.79 17.21 20.41
N PHE A 45 6.34 16.16 21.01
CA PHE A 45 7.77 16.07 21.30
C PHE A 45 8.60 16.00 20.01
N PHE A 46 8.27 15.10 19.09
CA PHE A 46 9.02 14.95 17.84
C PHE A 46 8.87 16.16 16.91
N ASP A 47 7.74 16.84 16.97
CA ASP A 47 7.44 18.01 16.14
C ASP A 47 7.98 19.30 16.73
N SER A 48 8.32 19.31 18.02
CA SER A 48 8.81 20.50 18.70
C SER A 48 10.19 20.93 18.20
N PRO A 49 10.38 22.18 17.78
CA PRO A 49 11.69 22.71 17.44
C PRO A 49 12.59 22.89 18.67
N ALA A 50 12.02 22.94 19.87
CA ALA A 50 12.78 23.09 21.13
C ALA A 50 13.49 21.80 21.56
N ALA A 51 13.07 20.64 21.06
CA ALA A 51 13.73 19.38 21.36
C ALA A 51 14.92 19.16 20.40
N SER A 52 16.12 18.96 20.97
CA SER A 52 17.31 18.72 20.17
C SER A 52 17.22 17.36 19.42
N LYS A 53 17.97 17.23 18.33
CA LYS A 53 18.02 15.98 17.53
C LYS A 53 18.47 14.81 18.38
N GLU A 54 19.44 14.99 19.26
CA GLU A 54 19.97 13.96 20.16
C GLU A 54 18.88 13.45 21.11
N ARG A 55 18.08 14.37 21.68
CA ARG A 55 16.96 13.99 22.56
C ARG A 55 15.90 13.20 21.81
N LYS A 56 15.54 13.65 20.59
CA LYS A 56 14.58 12.96 19.72
C LYS A 56 15.09 11.56 19.34
N ARG A 57 16.36 11.42 18.95
CA ARG A 57 16.98 10.13 18.67
C ARG A 57 16.98 9.22 19.91
N GLY A 58 17.31 9.73 21.08
CA GLY A 58 17.30 8.94 22.33
C GLY A 58 15.90 8.41 22.68
N VAL A 59 14.84 9.18 22.45
CA VAL A 59 13.46 8.73 22.64
C VAL A 59 13.10 7.68 21.58
N ALA A 60 13.42 7.92 20.30
CA ALA A 60 13.18 6.97 19.21
C ALA A 60 13.91 5.65 19.46
N GLU A 61 15.14 5.68 19.97
CA GLU A 61 15.90 4.49 20.33
C GLU A 61 15.23 3.67 21.43
N LYS A 62 14.76 4.32 22.48
CA LYS A 62 14.04 3.66 23.58
C LYS A 62 12.75 3.01 23.10
N ILE A 63 11.98 3.68 22.25
CA ILE A 63 10.76 3.14 21.67
C ILE A 63 11.10 1.95 20.77
N SER A 64 12.08 2.11 19.87
CA SER A 64 12.55 1.06 18.97
C SER A 64 13.02 -0.19 19.73
N ALA A 65 13.76 0.00 20.84
CA ALA A 65 14.19 -1.11 21.67
C ALA A 65 13.02 -1.85 22.32
N ARG A 66 12.00 -1.13 22.80
CA ARG A 66 10.78 -1.74 23.38
C ARG A 66 9.96 -2.52 22.35
N LEU A 67 9.94 -2.03 21.11
CA LEU A 67 9.24 -2.68 19.99
C LEU A 67 10.07 -3.80 19.35
N GLY A 68 11.29 -4.05 19.79
CA GLY A 68 12.19 -5.03 19.17
C GLY A 68 12.60 -4.65 17.73
N ALA A 69 12.64 -3.36 17.42
CA ALA A 69 12.95 -2.90 16.09
C ALA A 69 14.41 -3.18 15.72
N SER A 70 14.62 -3.62 14.48
CA SER A 70 15.94 -3.90 13.91
C SER A 70 16.79 -2.64 13.77
N LYS A 71 18.10 -2.84 13.58
CA LYS A 71 19.04 -1.73 13.30
C LYS A 71 18.63 -0.94 12.05
N ILE A 72 18.03 -1.60 11.05
CA ILE A 72 17.56 -0.96 9.82
C ILE A 72 16.50 0.08 10.15
N VAL A 73 15.45 -0.31 10.88
CA VAL A 73 14.35 0.59 11.25
C VAL A 73 14.84 1.71 12.16
N ARG A 74 15.65 1.39 13.15
CA ARG A 74 16.22 2.40 14.05
C ARG A 74 17.04 3.45 13.30
N ASN A 75 17.95 3.04 12.43
CA ASN A 75 18.78 3.95 11.65
C ASN A 75 17.93 4.79 10.69
N PHE A 76 16.94 4.19 10.06
CA PHE A 76 15.99 4.89 9.21
C PHE A 76 15.23 5.99 9.98
N LEU A 77 14.74 5.67 11.18
CA LEU A 77 14.07 6.65 12.05
C LEU A 77 14.99 7.81 12.42
N PHE A 78 16.27 7.56 12.68
CA PHE A 78 17.24 8.62 12.93
C PHE A 78 17.38 9.55 11.74
N VAL A 79 17.45 9.02 10.53
CA VAL A 79 17.52 9.82 9.29
C VAL A 79 16.26 10.69 9.14
N VAL A 80 15.08 10.12 9.37
CA VAL A 80 13.81 10.86 9.30
C VAL A 80 13.76 11.99 10.35
N ILE A 81 14.22 11.72 11.58
CA ILE A 81 14.29 12.69 12.68
C ILE A 81 15.26 13.83 12.35
N ASP A 82 16.44 13.52 11.85
CA ASP A 82 17.47 14.51 11.51
C ASP A 82 17.02 15.48 10.44
N HIS A 83 16.22 15.01 9.51
CA HIS A 83 15.61 15.82 8.47
C HIS A 83 14.27 16.44 8.87
N GLN A 84 13.88 16.32 10.15
CA GLN A 84 12.64 16.88 10.71
C GLN A 84 11.36 16.45 9.95
N ARG A 85 11.34 15.18 9.47
CA ARG A 85 10.24 14.63 8.68
C ARG A 85 9.38 13.62 9.43
N THR A 86 9.41 13.65 10.75
CA THR A 86 8.68 12.68 11.59
C THR A 86 7.17 12.73 11.33
N ARG A 87 6.63 13.90 10.99
CA ARG A 87 5.21 14.08 10.58
C ARG A 87 4.84 13.29 9.33
N GLU A 88 5.81 13.04 8.47
CA GLU A 88 5.60 12.33 7.21
C GLU A 88 5.71 10.80 7.36
N LEU A 89 5.96 10.28 8.58
CA LEU A 89 6.11 8.84 8.82
C LEU A 89 4.92 8.00 8.32
N PRO A 90 3.64 8.39 8.56
CA PRO A 90 2.52 7.61 8.04
C PRO A 90 2.51 7.52 6.51
N GLU A 91 2.80 8.63 5.83
CA GLU A 91 2.84 8.67 4.37
C GLU A 91 4.08 7.97 3.79
N ILE A 92 5.21 8.05 4.51
CA ILE A 92 6.44 7.32 4.14
C ILE A 92 6.17 5.81 4.26
N LEU A 93 5.52 5.36 5.33
CA LEU A 93 5.14 3.95 5.52
C LEU A 93 4.23 3.45 4.40
N ALA A 94 3.18 4.23 4.04
CA ALA A 94 2.30 3.89 2.92
C ALA A 94 3.07 3.79 1.60
N THR A 95 3.93 4.79 1.30
CA THR A 95 4.76 4.78 0.10
C THR A 95 5.74 3.60 0.09
N PHE A 96 6.32 3.24 1.25
CA PHE A 96 7.22 2.09 1.38
C PHE A 96 6.49 0.78 1.09
N GLN A 97 5.26 0.64 1.55
CA GLN A 97 4.41 -0.51 1.26
C GLN A 97 4.16 -0.65 -0.24
N ASP A 98 3.84 0.45 -0.93
CA ASP A 98 3.61 0.45 -2.38
C ASP A 98 4.87 0.08 -3.16
N VAL A 99 6.03 0.68 -2.79
CA VAL A 99 7.33 0.36 -3.39
C VAL A 99 7.70 -1.10 -3.20
N LEU A 100 7.49 -1.68 -2.01
CA LEU A 100 7.76 -3.11 -1.77
C LEU A 100 6.89 -4.01 -2.65
N ARG A 101 5.59 -3.71 -2.77
CA ARG A 101 4.67 -4.47 -3.64
C ARG A 101 5.10 -4.42 -5.09
N GLU A 102 5.44 -3.23 -5.57
CA GLU A 102 5.91 -3.03 -6.94
C GLU A 102 7.17 -3.85 -7.23
N ARG A 103 8.17 -3.79 -6.34
CA ARG A 103 9.42 -4.52 -6.48
C ARG A 103 9.29 -6.04 -6.32
N GLN A 104 8.34 -6.49 -5.52
CA GLN A 104 8.01 -7.90 -5.38
C GLN A 104 7.13 -8.41 -6.53
N GLY A 105 6.78 -7.54 -7.48
CA GLY A 105 5.91 -7.88 -8.58
C GLY A 105 4.49 -8.23 -8.14
N ILE A 106 4.00 -7.63 -7.05
CA ILE A 106 2.64 -7.82 -6.54
C ILE A 106 1.76 -6.69 -7.07
N ALA A 107 0.71 -7.02 -7.79
CA ALA A 107 -0.33 -6.08 -8.20
C ALA A 107 -1.50 -6.14 -7.21
N GLU A 108 -1.84 -5.00 -6.60
CA GLU A 108 -3.12 -4.86 -5.90
C GLU A 108 -4.25 -4.76 -6.91
N VAL A 109 -5.27 -5.54 -6.67
CA VAL A 109 -6.45 -5.61 -7.52
C VAL A 109 -7.71 -5.49 -6.67
N GLU A 110 -8.54 -4.51 -6.98
CA GLU A 110 -9.87 -4.40 -6.39
C GLU A 110 -10.89 -5.05 -7.33
N VAL A 111 -11.62 -6.01 -6.79
CA VAL A 111 -12.66 -6.74 -7.52
C VAL A 111 -14.00 -6.40 -6.92
N PHE A 112 -14.85 -5.80 -7.72
CA PHE A 112 -16.25 -5.51 -7.35
C PHE A 112 -17.16 -6.49 -8.09
N SER A 113 -18.05 -7.14 -7.36
CA SER A 113 -19.01 -8.09 -7.92
C SER A 113 -20.43 -7.80 -7.46
N ALA A 114 -21.42 -8.09 -8.32
CA ALA A 114 -22.83 -7.95 -7.99
C ALA A 114 -23.30 -8.96 -6.92
N MET A 115 -22.63 -10.10 -6.83
CA MET A 115 -22.93 -11.19 -5.90
C MET A 115 -21.64 -11.72 -5.26
N ALA A 116 -21.76 -12.36 -4.11
CA ALA A 116 -20.65 -13.00 -3.46
C ALA A 116 -20.02 -14.07 -4.35
N LEU A 117 -18.70 -13.96 -4.60
CA LEU A 117 -17.96 -14.95 -5.35
C LEU A 117 -17.59 -16.13 -4.44
N SER A 118 -17.73 -17.35 -4.95
CA SER A 118 -17.20 -18.53 -4.29
C SER A 118 -15.66 -18.52 -4.27
N ASP A 119 -15.06 -19.28 -3.38
CA ASP A 119 -13.60 -19.36 -3.29
C ASP A 119 -12.97 -19.93 -4.57
N ALA A 120 -13.66 -20.83 -5.27
CA ALA A 120 -13.24 -21.33 -6.56
C ALA A 120 -13.22 -20.21 -7.63
N GLN A 121 -14.25 -19.38 -7.68
CA GLN A 121 -14.34 -18.24 -8.60
C GLN A 121 -13.30 -17.16 -8.30
N LYS A 122 -13.03 -16.86 -7.01
CA LYS A 122 -11.98 -15.93 -6.61
C LYS A 122 -10.62 -16.43 -7.10
N LYS A 123 -10.30 -17.71 -6.86
CA LYS A 123 -9.04 -18.31 -7.25
C LYS A 123 -8.84 -18.34 -8.78
N ASP A 124 -9.87 -18.68 -9.54
CA ASP A 124 -9.83 -18.66 -10.99
C ASP A 124 -9.60 -17.25 -11.55
N LEU A 125 -10.28 -16.25 -10.97
CA LEU A 125 -10.09 -14.86 -11.33
C LEU A 125 -8.65 -14.38 -11.02
N GLU A 126 -8.13 -14.70 -9.83
CA GLU A 126 -6.74 -14.38 -9.46
C GLU A 126 -5.73 -15.02 -10.43
N GLN A 127 -5.91 -16.28 -10.80
CA GLN A 127 -5.05 -16.97 -11.76
C GLN A 127 -5.11 -16.33 -13.15
N THR A 128 -6.30 -15.95 -13.58
CA THR A 128 -6.49 -15.27 -14.87
C THR A 128 -5.79 -13.91 -14.87
N LEU A 129 -5.98 -13.12 -13.80
CA LEU A 129 -5.33 -11.84 -13.63
C LEU A 129 -3.81 -11.97 -13.55
N GLN A 130 -3.30 -12.97 -12.85
CA GLN A 130 -1.86 -13.27 -12.78
C GLN A 130 -1.30 -13.58 -14.17
N ARG A 131 -2.01 -14.34 -14.99
CA ARG A 131 -1.61 -14.68 -16.37
C ARG A 131 -1.58 -13.45 -17.27
N VAL A 132 -2.56 -12.55 -17.13
CA VAL A 132 -2.67 -11.34 -17.94
C VAL A 132 -1.65 -10.28 -17.53
N THR A 133 -1.43 -10.11 -16.22
CA THR A 133 -0.54 -9.06 -15.70
C THR A 133 0.92 -9.49 -15.58
N GLY A 134 1.19 -10.80 -15.54
CA GLY A 134 2.51 -11.37 -15.25
C GLY A 134 2.98 -11.14 -13.80
N LYS A 135 2.11 -10.63 -12.92
CA LYS A 135 2.42 -10.27 -11.54
C LYS A 135 1.65 -11.17 -10.57
N LYS A 136 2.16 -11.33 -9.35
CA LYS A 136 1.38 -11.90 -8.25
C LYS A 136 0.21 -10.98 -7.93
N ILE A 137 -0.98 -11.54 -7.73
CA ILE A 137 -2.19 -10.76 -7.47
C ILE A 137 -2.50 -10.76 -5.98
N ALA A 138 -2.69 -9.56 -5.41
CA ALA A 138 -3.28 -9.34 -4.10
C ALA A 138 -4.69 -8.77 -4.32
N ALA A 139 -5.70 -9.64 -4.42
CA ALA A 139 -7.07 -9.24 -4.73
C ALA A 139 -7.85 -8.88 -3.46
N LYS A 140 -8.53 -7.73 -3.50
CA LYS A 140 -9.56 -7.34 -2.52
C LYS A 140 -10.93 -7.48 -3.17
N PHE A 141 -11.79 -8.31 -2.59
CA PHE A 141 -13.13 -8.55 -3.10
C PHE A 141 -14.15 -7.73 -2.33
N SER A 142 -15.00 -7.00 -3.05
CA SER A 142 -16.07 -6.18 -2.50
C SER A 142 -17.37 -6.40 -3.26
N LEU A 143 -18.50 -6.28 -2.55
CA LEU A 143 -19.81 -6.33 -3.17
C LEU A 143 -20.22 -4.92 -3.62
N ASP A 144 -20.67 -4.80 -4.87
CA ASP A 144 -21.29 -3.58 -5.38
C ASP A 144 -22.66 -3.91 -5.99
N ALA A 145 -23.71 -3.59 -5.23
CA ALA A 145 -25.10 -3.79 -5.64
C ALA A 145 -25.53 -2.95 -6.86
N LYS A 146 -24.71 -1.96 -7.26
CA LYS A 146 -24.98 -1.16 -8.47
C LYS A 146 -24.61 -1.89 -9.77
N LEU A 147 -23.82 -2.96 -9.66
CA LEU A 147 -23.54 -3.84 -10.79
C LEU A 147 -24.76 -4.71 -11.07
N LEU A 148 -25.25 -4.70 -12.30
CA LEU A 148 -26.37 -5.55 -12.74
C LEU A 148 -25.98 -7.03 -12.89
N GLY A 149 -24.67 -7.35 -12.75
CA GLY A 149 -24.07 -8.67 -12.87
C GLY A 149 -22.65 -8.57 -13.45
N GLY A 150 -21.87 -9.64 -13.32
CA GLY A 150 -20.47 -9.69 -13.71
C GLY A 150 -19.53 -9.11 -12.65
N VAL A 151 -18.30 -8.80 -13.07
CA VAL A 151 -17.26 -8.26 -12.19
C VAL A 151 -16.62 -7.03 -12.83
N LEU A 152 -16.29 -6.06 -11.99
CA LEU A 152 -15.46 -4.91 -12.33
C LEU A 152 -14.13 -5.08 -11.59
N VAL A 153 -13.04 -5.04 -12.32
CA VAL A 153 -11.69 -5.26 -11.79
C VAL A 153 -10.87 -3.99 -12.01
N ARG A 154 -10.32 -3.45 -10.92
CA ARG A 154 -9.39 -2.32 -10.95
C ARG A 154 -7.99 -2.79 -10.63
N VAL A 155 -7.05 -2.53 -11.53
CA VAL A 155 -5.62 -2.82 -11.38
C VAL A 155 -4.86 -1.50 -11.45
N GLY A 156 -4.50 -0.92 -10.31
CA GLY A 156 -3.96 0.44 -10.28
C GLY A 156 -4.92 1.45 -10.89
N ASP A 157 -4.46 2.16 -11.93
CA ASP A 157 -5.27 3.16 -12.67
C ASP A 157 -6.11 2.55 -13.81
N THR A 158 -5.97 1.24 -14.07
CA THR A 158 -6.68 0.55 -15.15
C THR A 158 -7.91 -0.16 -14.64
N ILE A 159 -9.06 0.08 -15.30
CA ILE A 159 -10.32 -0.56 -14.97
C ILE A 159 -10.70 -1.53 -16.09
N TYR A 160 -10.90 -2.79 -15.73
CA TYR A 160 -11.45 -3.83 -16.59
C TYR A 160 -12.91 -4.07 -16.22
N ASP A 161 -13.82 -3.58 -17.05
CA ASP A 161 -15.26 -3.70 -16.80
C ASP A 161 -15.83 -4.90 -17.56
N GLY A 162 -15.99 -6.01 -16.84
CA GLY A 162 -16.66 -7.24 -17.29
C GLY A 162 -18.13 -7.32 -16.88
N SER A 163 -18.76 -6.20 -16.52
CA SER A 163 -20.16 -6.17 -16.11
C SER A 163 -21.12 -6.44 -17.27
N LEU A 164 -22.29 -7.03 -16.93
CA LEU A 164 -23.38 -7.23 -17.89
C LEU A 164 -23.88 -5.90 -18.48
N ARG A 165 -23.82 -4.82 -17.70
CA ARG A 165 -24.20 -3.48 -18.16
C ARG A 165 -23.35 -3.05 -19.34
N ASN A 166 -22.04 -3.22 -19.27
CA ASN A 166 -21.12 -2.83 -20.34
C ASN A 166 -21.31 -3.69 -21.59
N ARG A 167 -21.57 -5.01 -21.42
CA ARG A 167 -21.90 -5.93 -22.53
C ARG A 167 -23.21 -5.56 -23.22
N LEU A 168 -24.24 -5.19 -22.46
CA LEU A 168 -25.53 -4.75 -23.00
C LEU A 168 -25.43 -3.42 -23.75
N ASN A 169 -24.66 -2.46 -23.22
CA ASN A 169 -24.40 -1.20 -23.91
C ASN A 169 -23.67 -1.42 -25.24
N GLY A 170 -22.63 -2.25 -25.26
CA GLY A 170 -21.91 -2.59 -26.49
C GLY A 170 -22.77 -3.33 -27.53
N LEU A 171 -23.71 -4.17 -27.11
CA LEU A 171 -24.70 -4.80 -28.00
C LEU A 171 -25.67 -3.76 -28.57
N ARG A 172 -26.18 -2.85 -27.71
CA ARG A 172 -27.10 -1.78 -28.14
C ARG A 172 -26.45 -0.84 -29.18
N GLU A 173 -25.18 -0.49 -28.96
CA GLU A 173 -24.41 0.33 -29.90
C GLU A 173 -24.20 -0.37 -31.24
N ARG A 174 -23.91 -1.67 -31.26
CA ARG A 174 -23.76 -2.47 -32.49
C ARG A 174 -25.06 -2.56 -33.26
N LEU A 175 -26.18 -2.85 -32.57
CA LEU A 175 -27.50 -2.91 -33.21
C LEU A 175 -27.95 -1.57 -33.73
N ALA A 176 -27.61 -0.46 -33.08
CA ALA A 176 -27.90 0.88 -33.57
C ALA A 176 -27.06 1.23 -34.79
N ALA A 177 -25.81 0.80 -34.88
CA ALA A 177 -24.93 1.01 -36.01
C ALA A 177 -25.31 0.17 -37.26
N GLU A 178 -25.92 -1.01 -37.07
CA GLU A 178 -26.41 -1.87 -38.17
C GLU A 178 -27.78 -1.41 -38.68
N SER A 179 -28.46 -0.48 -38.00
CA SER A 179 -29.80 0.03 -38.36
C SER A 179 -29.75 1.38 -39.07
N SER A 180 -28.57 1.93 -39.34
CA SER A 180 -28.32 3.20 -40.04
C SER A 180 -27.63 2.98 -41.36
#